data_824e093093fac9eada4054dfc37784a4
#
_entry.id   824e093093fac9eada4054dfc37784a4
#
_cell.length_a   1.000
_cell.length_b   1.000
_cell.length_c   1.000
_cell.angle_alpha   90.00
_cell.angle_beta   90.00
_cell.angle_gamma   90.00
#
_symmetry.space_group_name_H-M   'P 1'
#
loop_
_entity.id
_entity.type
_entity.pdbx_description
1 polymer ?
#
loop_
_entity_poly.entity_id
_entity_poly.type
_entity_poly.pdbx_seq_one_letter_code
_entity_poly.pdbx_strand_id
1 'polypeptide(L)'
;MNSIPISQMLFDIYNAVSELEDSTWNYHYPEYGDFYVYNDLDNILNIELTIDIDYDWECRYITFNMLNNQLDIDEDIPNDQLLDRLRWIYIQLCLK
;
A
#
# COMPACT_ATOMS: atom_id res chain seq x y z
N MET A 1 -6.41 -0.39 22.60
CA MET A 1 -6.05 0.49 21.47
C MET A 1 -6.81 0.07 20.24
N ASN A 2 -7.43 1.02 19.57
CA ASN A 2 -8.21 0.71 18.38
C ASN A 2 -7.31 0.56 17.17
N SER A 3 -7.53 -0.52 16.42
CA SER A 3 -6.88 -0.72 15.14
C SER A 3 -7.62 0.09 14.09
N ILE A 4 -6.88 0.71 13.18
CA ILE A 4 -7.48 1.39 12.04
C ILE A 4 -7.88 0.32 11.02
N PRO A 5 -9.13 0.30 10.53
CA PRO A 5 -9.52 -0.64 9.50
C PRO A 5 -8.67 -0.48 8.23
N ILE A 6 -8.43 -1.58 7.53
CA ILE A 6 -7.64 -1.56 6.30
C ILE A 6 -8.22 -0.59 5.29
N SER A 7 -9.55 -0.57 5.12
CA SER A 7 -10.20 0.33 4.18
C SER A 7 -9.92 1.80 4.51
N GLN A 8 -9.89 2.15 5.80
CA GLN A 8 -9.58 3.51 6.21
C GLN A 8 -8.13 3.86 5.94
N MET A 9 -7.21 2.93 6.19
CA MET A 9 -5.80 3.14 5.87
C MET A 9 -5.61 3.39 4.38
N LEU A 10 -6.26 2.59 3.53
CA LEU A 10 -6.16 2.73 2.09
C LEU A 10 -6.75 4.06 1.61
N PHE A 11 -7.86 4.48 2.19
CA PHE A 11 -8.48 5.77 1.89
C PHE A 11 -7.51 6.91 2.22
N ASP A 12 -6.91 6.87 3.40
CA ASP A 12 -5.98 7.90 3.84
C ASP A 12 -4.71 7.91 2.99
N ILE A 13 -4.21 6.74 2.61
CA ILE A 13 -3.06 6.63 1.71
C ILE A 13 -3.38 7.22 0.34
N TYR A 14 -4.57 6.93 -0.19
CA TYR A 14 -5.01 7.50 -1.47
C TYR A 14 -4.98 9.02 -1.41
N ASN A 15 -5.55 9.62 -0.37
CA ASN A 15 -5.59 11.07 -0.24
C ASN A 15 -4.19 11.67 -0.09
N ALA A 16 -3.33 11.03 0.70
CA ALA A 16 -1.97 11.51 0.90
C ALA A 16 -1.16 11.48 -0.41
N VAL A 17 -1.26 10.38 -1.15
CA VAL A 17 -0.54 10.24 -2.43
C VAL A 17 -1.08 11.22 -3.48
N SER A 18 -2.39 11.49 -3.46
CA SER A 18 -2.99 12.44 -4.41
C SER A 18 -2.44 13.84 -4.27
N GLU A 19 -1.90 14.20 -3.10
CA GLU A 19 -1.31 15.51 -2.87
C GLU A 19 0.16 15.59 -3.26
N LEU A 20 0.76 14.46 -3.59
CA LEU A 20 2.15 14.42 -4.02
C LEU A 20 2.27 14.71 -5.52
N GLU A 21 3.47 15.14 -5.93
CA GLU A 21 3.76 15.36 -7.32
C GLU A 21 3.52 14.09 -8.13
N ASP A 22 2.80 14.21 -9.24
CA ASP A 22 2.40 13.10 -10.10
C ASP A 22 1.60 12.02 -9.40
N SER A 23 1.06 12.31 -8.21
CA SER A 23 0.29 11.35 -7.42
C SER A 23 1.03 10.02 -7.25
N THR A 24 2.32 10.12 -6.94
CA THR A 24 3.23 8.97 -6.88
C THR A 24 4.15 9.08 -5.67
N TRP A 25 4.41 7.95 -5.05
CA TRP A 25 5.35 7.83 -3.93
C TRP A 25 6.19 6.56 -4.10
N ASN A 26 7.50 6.72 -4.07
CA ASN A 26 8.47 5.62 -4.16
C ASN A 26 9.35 5.62 -2.92
N TYR A 27 9.61 4.44 -2.39
CA TYR A 27 10.53 4.33 -1.27
C TYR A 27 11.23 2.97 -1.27
N HIS A 28 12.52 2.98 -0.99
CA HIS A 28 13.29 1.77 -0.75
C HIS A 28 13.65 1.70 0.74
N TYR A 29 13.21 0.65 1.42
CA TYR A 29 13.54 0.42 2.81
C TYR A 29 14.33 -0.89 2.92
N PRO A 30 15.59 -0.84 3.43
CA PRO A 30 16.46 -2.02 3.40
C PRO A 30 15.88 -3.28 4.03
N GLU A 31 15.02 -3.14 5.04
CA GLU A 31 14.42 -4.28 5.73
C GLU A 31 13.18 -4.83 5.04
N TYR A 32 12.48 -4.01 4.25
CA TYR A 32 11.21 -4.38 3.62
C TYR A 32 11.26 -4.41 2.10
N GLY A 33 12.31 -3.87 1.48
CA GLY A 33 12.41 -3.80 0.04
C GLY A 33 11.78 -2.55 -0.53
N ASP A 34 11.23 -2.66 -1.72
CA ASP A 34 10.72 -1.52 -2.47
C ASP A 34 9.22 -1.33 -2.31
N PHE A 35 8.82 -0.07 -2.23
CA PHE A 35 7.41 0.33 -2.22
C PHE A 35 7.18 1.32 -3.36
N TYR A 36 6.11 1.12 -4.08
CA TYR A 36 5.66 2.06 -5.10
C TYR A 36 4.15 2.23 -4.97
N VAL A 37 3.72 3.45 -4.67
CA VAL A 37 2.31 3.76 -4.42
C VAL A 37 1.91 4.89 -5.36
N TYR A 38 0.83 4.71 -6.10
CA TYR A 38 0.38 5.74 -7.04
C TYR A 38 -1.13 5.64 -7.28
N ASN A 39 -1.73 6.77 -7.64
CA ASN A 39 -3.12 6.85 -8.03
C ASN A 39 -3.22 7.01 -9.54
N ASP A 40 -4.14 6.27 -10.15
CA ASP A 40 -4.42 6.47 -11.56
C ASP A 40 -5.66 7.33 -11.77
N LEU A 41 -5.96 7.61 -13.03
CA LEU A 41 -7.04 8.52 -13.40
C LEU A 41 -8.44 7.98 -13.12
N ASP A 42 -8.55 6.69 -12.83
CA ASP A 42 -9.83 6.02 -12.56
C ASP A 42 -10.15 5.92 -11.07
N ASN A 43 -9.46 6.71 -10.25
CA ASN A 43 -9.63 6.71 -8.79
C ASN A 43 -9.24 5.37 -8.16
N ILE A 44 -8.22 4.74 -8.71
CA ILE A 44 -7.70 3.49 -8.19
C ILE A 44 -6.35 3.73 -7.54
N LEU A 45 -6.23 3.34 -6.28
CA LEU A 45 -4.96 3.32 -5.57
C LEU A 45 -4.23 2.04 -5.96
N ASN A 46 -2.99 2.18 -6.41
CA ASN A 46 -2.14 1.06 -6.78
C ASN A 46 -0.96 1.00 -5.82
N ILE A 47 -0.72 -0.17 -5.24
CA ILE A 47 0.42 -0.40 -4.35
C ILE A 47 1.21 -1.58 -4.90
N GLU A 48 2.48 -1.33 -5.20
CA GLU A 48 3.45 -2.38 -5.48
C GLU A 48 4.36 -2.49 -4.27
N LEU A 49 4.52 -3.69 -3.76
CA LEU A 49 5.35 -3.89 -2.60
C LEU A 49 6.16 -5.18 -2.72
N THR A 50 7.23 -5.23 -1.95
CA THR A 50 8.09 -6.41 -1.90
C THR A 50 7.74 -7.22 -0.66
N ILE A 51 7.59 -8.51 -0.84
CA ILE A 51 7.35 -9.44 0.27
C ILE A 51 8.38 -10.56 0.23
N ASP A 52 8.52 -11.24 1.36
CA ASP A 52 9.42 -12.38 1.48
C ASP A 52 8.61 -13.67 1.37
N ILE A 53 8.86 -14.44 0.30
CA ILE A 53 8.26 -15.75 0.10
C ILE A 53 9.40 -16.76 -0.01
N ASP A 54 9.47 -17.68 0.96
CA ASP A 54 10.48 -18.74 0.98
C ASP A 54 11.91 -18.20 0.81
N TYR A 55 12.22 -17.13 1.54
CA TYR A 55 13.53 -16.46 1.54
C TYR A 55 13.86 -15.72 0.25
N ASP A 56 12.91 -15.59 -0.67
CA ASP A 56 13.05 -14.79 -1.89
C ASP A 56 12.19 -13.54 -1.80
N TRP A 57 12.74 -12.41 -2.27
CA TRP A 57 12.00 -11.17 -2.38
C TRP A 57 11.20 -11.18 -3.67
N GLU A 58 9.90 -11.03 -3.54
CA GLU A 58 9.00 -11.00 -4.69
C GLU A 58 8.09 -9.77 -4.65
N CYS A 59 7.75 -9.27 -5.84
CA CYS A 59 6.88 -8.12 -5.98
C CYS A 59 5.42 -8.57 -6.00
N ARG A 60 4.56 -7.83 -5.29
CA ARG A 60 3.11 -8.13 -5.25
C ARG A 60 2.33 -6.82 -5.32
N TYR A 61 1.09 -6.94 -5.72
CA TYR A 61 0.25 -5.79 -6.05
C TYR A 61 -1.03 -5.79 -5.24
N ILE A 62 -1.44 -4.58 -4.86
CA ILE A 62 -2.72 -4.32 -4.21
C ILE A 62 -3.36 -3.18 -4.97
N THR A 63 -4.64 -3.31 -5.31
CA THR A 63 -5.40 -2.21 -5.89
C THR A 63 -6.66 -1.97 -5.07
N PHE A 64 -7.02 -0.70 -4.92
CA PHE A 64 -8.21 -0.30 -4.17
C PHE A 64 -8.97 0.75 -4.97
N ASN A 65 -10.22 0.43 -5.32
CA ASN A 65 -11.07 1.33 -6.07
C ASN A 65 -11.84 2.22 -5.10
N MET A 66 -11.57 3.52 -5.16
CA MET A 66 -12.14 4.49 -4.22
C MET A 66 -13.63 4.71 -4.42
N LEU A 67 -14.15 4.44 -5.62
CA LEU A 67 -15.55 4.72 -5.92
C LEU A 67 -16.48 3.63 -5.38
N ASN A 68 -16.05 2.38 -5.35
CA ASN A 68 -16.87 1.26 -4.93
C ASN A 68 -16.28 0.46 -3.76
N ASN A 69 -15.15 0.92 -3.22
CA ASN A 69 -14.43 0.28 -2.12
C ASN A 69 -13.98 -1.15 -2.42
N GLN A 70 -13.83 -1.49 -3.69
CA GLN A 70 -13.36 -2.82 -4.07
C GLN A 70 -11.86 -2.93 -3.86
N LEU A 71 -11.45 -3.94 -3.12
CA LEU A 71 -10.06 -4.21 -2.79
C LEU A 71 -9.63 -5.52 -3.45
N ASP A 72 -8.60 -5.45 -4.27
CA ASP A 72 -7.98 -6.62 -4.89
C ASP A 72 -6.56 -6.78 -4.34
N ILE A 73 -6.28 -7.94 -3.80
CA ILE A 73 -4.98 -8.27 -3.20
C ILE A 73 -4.50 -9.57 -3.83
N ASP A 74 -3.23 -9.61 -4.22
CA ASP A 74 -2.61 -10.85 -4.68
C ASP A 74 -2.75 -11.93 -3.61
N GLU A 75 -3.22 -13.10 -4.02
CA GLU A 75 -3.67 -14.15 -3.10
C GLU A 75 -2.57 -14.72 -2.21
N ASP A 76 -1.35 -14.70 -2.68
CA ASP A 76 -0.23 -15.32 -1.97
C ASP A 76 0.53 -14.36 -1.06
N ILE A 77 0.00 -13.17 -0.80
CA ILE A 77 0.60 -12.28 0.20
C ILE A 77 0.23 -12.78 1.59
N PRO A 78 1.22 -13.17 2.42
CA PRO A 78 0.91 -13.58 3.80
C PRO A 78 0.26 -12.43 4.58
N ASN A 79 -0.80 -12.73 5.33
CA ASN A 79 -1.57 -11.70 6.05
C ASN A 79 -0.74 -10.85 6.99
N ASP A 80 0.22 -11.44 7.67
CA ASP A 80 1.09 -10.72 8.60
C ASP A 80 1.97 -9.70 7.87
N GLN A 81 2.52 -10.09 6.72
CA GLN A 81 3.31 -9.17 5.90
C GLN A 81 2.44 -8.09 5.28
N LEU A 82 1.25 -8.44 4.80
CA LEU A 82 0.31 -7.49 4.24
C LEU A 82 0.01 -6.36 5.22
N LEU A 83 -0.41 -6.72 6.44
CA LEU A 83 -0.75 -5.74 7.46
C LEU A 83 0.46 -4.91 7.86
N ASP A 84 1.59 -5.55 8.02
CA ASP A 84 2.83 -4.89 8.42
C ASP A 84 3.25 -3.84 7.38
N ARG A 85 3.22 -4.21 6.10
CA ARG A 85 3.59 -3.31 5.00
C ARG A 85 2.62 -2.16 4.85
N LEU A 86 1.31 -2.43 4.94
CA LEU A 86 0.29 -1.38 4.84
C LEU A 86 0.41 -0.38 5.98
N ARG A 87 0.62 -0.86 7.20
CA ARG A 87 0.81 0.02 8.35
C ARG A 87 2.05 0.88 8.19
N TRP A 88 3.12 0.32 7.68
CA TRP A 88 4.35 1.07 7.47
C TRP A 88 4.15 2.17 6.43
N ILE A 89 3.50 1.86 5.30
CA ILE A 89 3.17 2.86 4.28
C ILE A 89 2.30 3.97 4.88
N TYR A 90 1.30 3.59 5.66
CA TYR A 90 0.40 4.53 6.31
C TYR A 90 1.16 5.48 7.24
N ILE A 91 2.07 4.96 8.04
CA ILE A 91 2.88 5.77 8.94
C ILE A 91 3.74 6.75 8.14
N GLN A 92 4.37 6.29 7.07
CA GLN A 92 5.25 7.14 6.27
C GLN A 92 4.50 8.25 5.53
N LEU A 93 3.31 7.99 5.04
CA LEU A 93 2.55 8.93 4.23
C LEU A 93 1.56 9.77 5.03
N CYS A 94 0.98 9.22 6.07
CA CYS A 94 -0.16 9.87 6.75
C CYS A 94 0.14 10.39 8.15
N LEU A 95 1.15 9.85 8.82
CA LEU A 95 1.45 10.21 10.22
C LEU A 95 2.71 11.03 10.39
N LYS A 96 3.38 11.42 9.32
CA LYS A 96 4.56 12.27 9.40
C LYS A 96 4.28 13.71 9.01
#